data_2527df3301c0b20ea4a32d5722dc92f9
#
_entry.id   2527df3301c0b20ea4a32d5722dc92f9
#
_cell.length_a   1.000
_cell.length_b   1.000
_cell.length_c   1.000
_cell.angle_alpha   90.00
_cell.angle_beta   90.00
_cell.angle_gamma   90.00
#
_symmetry.space_group_name_H-M   'P 1'
#
loop_
_entity.id
_entity.type
_entity.pdbx_description
1 polymer ?
#
loop_
_entity_poly.entity_id
_entity_poly.type
_entity_poly.pdbx_seq_one_letter_code
_entity_poly.pdbx_strand_id
1 'polypeptide(L)'
;AARTVRPAGAAGCLAGARAKSGVVSRGAAGSERAAPGGGNRPKIGRARKTGQRTPVRVTKTRTANKGARLTQEVSLAGRFVVLVPNQPQTYGISKRMPEDERRRMRKVLDGLRPPDAGLIVRTAAEGATSDELQRDVIRLRQQWEQISALANRSKAGRLLYQEPPLALRLLREEFTKEYRGVAIDDPELFAE
;
A
#
# COMPACT_ATOMS: atom_id res chain seq x y z
N ALA A 1 4.47 10.67 -35.75
CA ALA A 1 3.86 11.43 -34.65
C ALA A 1 3.64 10.47 -33.47
N ALA A 2 4.62 10.41 -32.56
CA ALA A 2 4.55 9.62 -31.38
C ALA A 2 3.57 10.29 -30.41
N ARG A 3 2.46 9.64 -30.09
CA ARG A 3 1.58 10.04 -28.98
C ARG A 3 2.28 9.64 -27.67
N THR A 4 2.75 10.63 -26.95
CA THR A 4 3.22 10.48 -25.59
C THR A 4 2.03 10.05 -24.72
N VAL A 5 1.98 8.79 -24.34
CA VAL A 5 1.05 8.29 -23.32
C VAL A 5 1.61 8.75 -21.97
N ARG A 6 1.02 9.77 -21.38
CA ARG A 6 1.28 10.12 -19.99
C ARG A 6 0.88 8.94 -19.11
N PRO A 7 1.72 8.48 -18.18
CA PRO A 7 1.32 7.40 -17.28
C PRO A 7 0.14 7.88 -16.43
N ALA A 8 -0.99 7.22 -16.60
CA ALA A 8 -2.15 7.39 -15.76
C ALA A 8 -1.87 6.74 -14.40
N GLY A 9 -1.94 7.54 -13.35
CA GLY A 9 -2.20 7.05 -12.01
C GLY A 9 -0.99 6.64 -11.19
N ALA A 10 -0.38 7.59 -10.50
CA ALA A 10 0.43 7.31 -9.31
C ALA A 10 -0.46 6.74 -8.18
N ALA A 11 -0.89 5.50 -8.32
CA ALA A 11 -1.44 4.73 -7.21
C ALA A 11 -0.26 4.23 -6.40
N GLY A 12 -0.01 4.82 -5.22
CA GLY A 12 0.99 4.29 -4.31
C GLY A 12 2.13 5.22 -3.88
N CYS A 13 2.06 6.52 -4.14
CA CYS A 13 3.02 7.47 -3.59
C CYS A 13 2.86 7.67 -2.07
N LEU A 14 3.92 7.47 -1.31
CA LEU A 14 4.01 7.85 0.09
C LEU A 14 4.77 9.17 0.20
N ALA A 15 4.13 10.19 0.74
CA ALA A 15 4.73 11.50 0.97
C ALA A 15 4.63 11.90 2.43
N GLY A 16 5.67 12.56 2.95
CA GLY A 16 5.61 13.21 4.25
C GLY A 16 4.87 14.54 4.13
N ALA A 17 3.70 14.65 4.73
CA ALA A 17 2.93 15.89 4.75
C ALA A 17 3.06 16.59 6.10
N ARG A 18 3.22 17.93 6.08
CA ARG A 18 3.13 18.78 7.27
C ARG A 18 1.68 19.22 7.45
N ALA A 19 1.08 18.88 8.57
CA ALA A 19 -0.23 19.40 8.92
C ALA A 19 -0.13 20.91 9.15
N LYS A 20 -0.56 21.73 8.18
CA LYS A 20 -0.82 23.15 8.38
C LYS A 20 -2.21 23.29 8.97
N SER A 21 -2.37 24.10 10.02
CA SER A 21 -3.68 24.48 10.52
C SER A 21 -4.44 25.18 9.38
N GLY A 22 -5.55 24.64 8.96
CA GLY A 22 -6.38 25.20 7.90
C GLY A 22 -6.49 24.39 6.61
N VAL A 23 -5.67 23.37 6.39
CA VAL A 23 -5.75 22.50 5.21
C VAL A 23 -6.10 21.05 5.58
N VAL A 24 -6.79 20.85 6.68
CA VAL A 24 -7.65 19.67 6.80
C VAL A 24 -8.93 20.05 6.09
N SER A 25 -8.86 20.01 4.78
CA SER A 25 -10.02 20.29 3.94
C SER A 25 -11.16 19.38 4.35
N ARG A 26 -12.37 19.94 4.39
CA ARG A 26 -13.64 19.26 4.60
C ARG A 26 -13.86 18.01 3.75
N GLY A 27 -12.93 17.65 2.86
CA GLY A 27 -12.97 16.49 1.99
C GLY A 27 -12.46 15.18 2.58
N ALA A 28 -11.77 15.18 3.71
CA ALA A 28 -11.30 13.93 4.35
C ALA A 28 -12.39 13.26 5.21
N ALA A 29 -13.50 13.92 5.48
CA ALA A 29 -14.59 13.41 6.30
C ALA A 29 -15.69 12.66 5.51
N GLY A 30 -15.55 12.50 4.20
CA GLY A 30 -16.68 12.14 3.33
C GLY A 30 -16.70 10.75 2.73
N SER A 31 -15.84 9.80 3.07
CA SER A 31 -15.90 8.47 2.45
C SER A 31 -15.54 7.28 3.34
N GLU A 32 -15.56 7.45 4.63
CA GLU A 32 -15.66 6.28 5.50
C GLU A 32 -17.13 5.87 5.57
N ARG A 33 -17.50 4.85 4.81
CA ARG A 33 -18.68 4.05 5.16
C ARG A 33 -18.39 3.47 6.54
N ALA A 34 -18.99 4.07 7.55
CA ALA A 34 -18.93 3.62 8.92
C ALA A 34 -19.38 2.16 9.00
N ALA A 35 -18.51 1.30 9.53
CA ALA A 35 -19.00 0.08 10.14
C ALA A 35 -20.00 0.46 11.24
N PRO A 36 -21.09 -0.28 11.44
CA PRO A 36 -22.09 0.01 12.46
C PRO A 36 -21.50 -0.29 13.84
N GLY A 37 -20.97 0.72 14.48
CA GLY A 37 -20.44 0.70 15.83
C GLY A 37 -20.19 2.13 16.27
N GLY A 38 -21.20 2.72 16.94
CA GLY A 38 -21.21 4.11 17.40
C GLY A 38 -20.22 4.41 18.53
N GLY A 39 -18.91 4.24 18.27
CA GLY A 39 -17.86 4.73 19.13
C GLY A 39 -17.64 6.22 18.89
N ASN A 40 -17.55 6.99 19.97
CA ASN A 40 -17.30 8.43 19.96
C ASN A 40 -15.96 8.73 19.30
N ARG A 41 -15.95 9.06 18.00
CA ARG A 41 -14.72 9.31 17.23
C ARG A 41 -14.04 10.57 17.79
N PRO A 42 -12.76 10.51 18.17
CA PRO A 42 -12.08 11.68 18.71
C PRO A 42 -12.00 12.79 17.65
N LYS A 43 -12.24 14.02 18.07
CA LYS A 43 -12.05 15.19 17.19
C LYS A 43 -10.60 15.24 16.71
N ILE A 44 -10.37 15.59 15.44
CA ILE A 44 -9.05 15.59 14.81
C ILE A 44 -8.00 16.37 15.59
N GLY A 45 -8.39 17.47 16.25
CA GLY A 45 -7.50 18.25 17.10
C GLY A 45 -7.02 17.53 18.37
N ARG A 46 -7.72 16.48 18.81
CA ARG A 46 -7.25 15.59 19.90
C ARG A 46 -6.31 14.51 19.39
N ALA A 47 -6.50 14.07 18.14
CA ALA A 47 -5.70 13.01 17.53
C ALA A 47 -4.38 13.53 16.92
N ARG A 48 -4.31 14.81 16.54
CA ARG A 48 -3.16 15.39 15.84
C ARG A 48 -2.85 16.80 16.35
N LYS A 49 -1.54 17.08 16.52
CA LYS A 49 -1.06 18.41 16.90
C LYS A 49 -0.69 19.22 15.64
N THR A 50 -0.88 20.54 15.70
CA THR A 50 -0.41 21.45 14.66
C THR A 50 1.10 21.32 14.46
N GLY A 51 1.56 21.21 13.21
CA GLY A 51 2.98 21.02 12.88
C GLY A 51 3.47 19.57 12.95
N GLN A 52 2.66 18.62 13.42
CA GLN A 52 3.00 17.21 13.43
C GLN A 52 3.18 16.68 12.00
N ARG A 53 4.31 16.00 11.74
CA ARG A 53 4.56 15.30 10.47
C ARG A 53 3.94 13.91 10.54
N THR A 54 3.37 13.48 9.42
CA THR A 54 2.80 12.13 9.30
C THR A 54 3.00 11.62 7.87
N PRO A 55 3.36 10.36 7.67
CA PRO A 55 3.33 9.75 6.35
C PRO A 55 1.89 9.65 5.84
N VAL A 56 1.70 9.93 4.56
CA VAL A 56 0.42 9.82 3.88
C VAL A 56 0.59 9.16 2.53
N ARG A 57 -0.37 8.35 2.14
CA ARG A 57 -0.45 7.78 0.79
C ARG A 57 -1.34 8.65 -0.09
N VAL A 58 -0.86 8.94 -1.28
CA VAL A 58 -1.64 9.61 -2.32
C VAL A 58 -2.49 8.55 -3.04
N THR A 59 -3.80 8.59 -2.84
CA THR A 59 -4.73 7.63 -3.47
C THR A 59 -5.27 8.13 -4.81
N LYS A 60 -5.28 9.44 -5.01
CA LYS A 60 -5.61 10.09 -6.29
C LYS A 60 -4.72 11.30 -6.46
N THR A 61 -4.18 11.47 -7.65
CA THR A 61 -3.41 12.65 -8.04
C THR A 61 -4.31 13.87 -8.17
N ARG A 62 -3.70 15.05 -8.15
CA ARG A 62 -4.40 16.30 -8.41
C ARG A 62 -4.99 16.29 -9.83
N THR A 63 -6.24 16.70 -9.96
CA THR A 63 -6.91 16.91 -11.24
C THR A 63 -7.47 18.34 -11.27
N ALA A 64 -7.08 19.11 -12.29
CA ALA A 64 -7.56 20.49 -12.51
C ALA A 64 -7.90 21.26 -11.21
N ASN A 65 -9.18 21.30 -10.84
CA ASN A 65 -9.68 22.07 -9.70
C ASN A 65 -9.74 21.25 -8.38
N LYS A 66 -9.35 19.96 -8.38
CA LYS A 66 -9.40 19.10 -7.19
C LYS A 66 -7.99 18.75 -6.73
N GLY A 67 -7.68 19.00 -5.46
CA GLY A 67 -6.43 18.60 -4.84
C GLY A 67 -6.27 17.07 -4.79
N ALA A 68 -5.05 16.61 -4.53
CA ALA A 68 -4.76 15.20 -4.35
C ALA A 68 -5.54 14.62 -3.15
N ARG A 69 -6.00 13.36 -3.29
CA ARG A 69 -6.62 12.65 -2.17
C ARG A 69 -5.55 11.92 -1.39
N LEU A 70 -5.50 12.17 -0.10
CA LEU A 70 -4.53 11.62 0.83
C LEU A 70 -5.22 10.72 1.85
N THR A 71 -4.54 9.63 2.26
CA THR A 71 -4.94 8.80 3.38
C THR A 71 -3.74 8.52 4.29
N GLN A 72 -3.97 8.33 5.58
CA GLN A 72 -2.97 7.86 6.53
C GLN A 72 -2.90 6.34 6.58
N GLU A 73 -3.88 5.67 6.03
CA GLU A 73 -3.88 4.22 5.89
C GLU A 73 -2.89 3.82 4.79
N VAL A 74 -1.70 3.45 5.25
CA VAL A 74 -0.64 2.95 4.38
C VAL A 74 -0.85 1.46 4.16
N SER A 75 -0.74 1.02 2.93
CA SER A 75 -0.68 -0.40 2.60
C SER A 75 0.37 -0.63 1.53
N LEU A 76 1.15 -1.68 1.69
CA LEU A 76 2.19 -2.10 0.75
C LEU A 76 1.75 -3.40 0.09
N ALA A 77 1.62 -3.37 -1.23
CA ALA A 77 1.21 -4.53 -2.01
C ALA A 77 2.41 -5.40 -2.37
N GLY A 78 2.39 -6.65 -1.92
CA GLY A 78 3.26 -7.70 -2.40
C GLY A 78 2.61 -8.50 -3.54
N ARG A 79 3.26 -9.59 -3.91
CA ARG A 79 2.69 -10.55 -4.87
C ARG A 79 1.49 -11.28 -4.25
N PHE A 80 1.68 -11.88 -3.10
CA PHE A 80 0.72 -12.76 -2.44
C PHE A 80 -0.05 -12.06 -1.32
N VAL A 81 0.58 -11.09 -0.66
CA VAL A 81 0.00 -10.41 0.49
C VAL A 81 0.05 -8.89 0.37
N VAL A 82 -0.84 -8.23 1.09
CA VAL A 82 -0.77 -6.78 1.33
C VAL A 82 -0.47 -6.58 2.80
N LEU A 83 0.61 -5.88 3.09
CA LEU A 83 0.97 -5.47 4.45
C LEU A 83 0.30 -4.13 4.78
N VAL A 84 -0.37 -4.07 5.93
CA VAL A 84 -1.00 -2.83 6.44
C VAL A 84 -0.31 -2.45 7.76
N PRO A 85 0.73 -1.62 7.70
CA PRO A 85 1.49 -1.24 8.90
C PRO A 85 0.62 -0.51 9.92
N ASN A 86 0.95 -0.68 11.21
CA ASN A 86 0.28 -0.04 12.34
C ASN A 86 -1.23 -0.38 12.47
N GLN A 87 -1.70 -1.43 11.82
CA GLN A 87 -3.08 -1.90 11.90
C GLN A 87 -3.13 -3.41 12.11
N PRO A 88 -2.68 -3.93 13.26
CA PRO A 88 -2.63 -5.37 13.50
C PRO A 88 -4.00 -6.05 13.48
N GLN A 89 -5.08 -5.29 13.69
CA GLN A 89 -6.45 -5.80 13.59
C GLN A 89 -6.91 -6.05 12.15
N THR A 90 -6.21 -5.50 11.15
CA THR A 90 -6.54 -5.71 9.75
C THR A 90 -6.12 -7.11 9.32
N TYR A 91 -7.11 -7.95 9.01
CA TYR A 91 -6.91 -9.31 8.58
C TYR A 91 -7.93 -9.67 7.52
N GLY A 92 -7.48 -10.25 6.43
CA GLY A 92 -8.39 -10.63 5.35
C GLY A 92 -7.78 -11.63 4.40
N ILE A 93 -8.65 -12.41 3.76
CA ILE A 93 -8.30 -13.30 2.66
C ILE A 93 -9.26 -12.99 1.51
N SER A 94 -8.75 -12.97 0.29
CA SER A 94 -9.56 -12.69 -0.90
C SER A 94 -10.81 -13.57 -0.94
N LYS A 95 -11.97 -12.97 -1.15
CA LYS A 95 -13.24 -13.68 -1.29
C LYS A 95 -13.34 -14.48 -2.60
N ARG A 96 -12.47 -14.19 -3.57
CA ARG A 96 -12.42 -14.90 -4.86
C ARG A 96 -11.69 -16.24 -4.77
N MET A 97 -10.95 -16.47 -3.68
CA MET A 97 -10.23 -17.72 -3.43
C MET A 97 -11.22 -18.80 -3.00
N PRO A 98 -11.08 -20.06 -3.46
CA PRO A 98 -11.89 -21.20 -3.02
C PRO A 98 -11.86 -21.38 -1.49
N GLU A 99 -12.92 -21.94 -0.90
CA GLU A 99 -13.06 -21.99 0.57
C GLU A 99 -12.05 -22.94 1.24
N ASP A 100 -11.68 -24.03 0.60
CA ASP A 100 -10.66 -24.96 1.05
C ASP A 100 -9.30 -24.27 1.14
N GLU A 101 -8.95 -23.51 0.11
CA GLU A 101 -7.72 -22.73 0.04
C GLU A 101 -7.72 -21.57 1.06
N ARG A 102 -8.85 -20.93 1.25
CA ARG A 102 -9.00 -19.90 2.31
C ARG A 102 -8.78 -20.48 3.70
N ARG A 103 -9.23 -21.71 3.97
CA ARG A 103 -8.97 -22.42 5.22
C ARG A 103 -7.48 -22.73 5.40
N ARG A 104 -6.82 -23.17 4.33
CA ARG A 104 -5.37 -23.40 4.33
C ARG A 104 -4.62 -22.10 4.63
N MET A 105 -4.97 -21.02 3.93
CA MET A 105 -4.35 -19.70 4.11
C MET A 105 -4.52 -19.14 5.52
N ARG A 106 -5.65 -19.35 6.19
CA ARG A 106 -5.83 -18.93 7.58
C ARG A 106 -4.77 -19.54 8.49
N LYS A 107 -4.56 -20.85 8.39
CA LYS A 107 -3.55 -21.56 9.20
C LYS A 107 -2.14 -21.05 8.95
N VAL A 108 -1.80 -20.78 7.69
CA VAL A 108 -0.48 -20.26 7.33
C VAL A 108 -0.30 -18.83 7.85
N LEU A 109 -1.31 -17.97 7.71
CA LEU A 109 -1.25 -16.59 8.17
C LEU A 109 -1.13 -16.44 9.67
N ASP A 110 -1.79 -17.32 10.44
CA ASP A 110 -1.72 -17.28 11.91
C ASP A 110 -0.27 -17.43 12.40
N GLY A 111 0.57 -18.17 11.66
CA GLY A 111 2.00 -18.29 11.92
C GLY A 111 2.88 -17.17 11.36
N LEU A 112 2.40 -16.44 10.36
CA LEU A 112 3.19 -15.40 9.67
C LEU A 112 2.84 -13.97 10.07
N ARG A 113 1.76 -13.77 10.82
CA ARG A 113 1.22 -12.46 11.15
C ARG A 113 2.17 -11.67 12.04
N PRO A 114 2.62 -10.47 11.60
CA PRO A 114 3.39 -9.58 12.46
C PRO A 114 2.50 -9.00 13.57
N PRO A 115 3.03 -8.81 14.80
CA PRO A 115 2.25 -8.27 15.92
C PRO A 115 1.86 -6.80 15.72
N ASP A 116 2.58 -6.08 14.89
CA ASP A 116 2.48 -4.64 14.66
C ASP A 116 1.80 -4.26 13.34
N ALA A 117 1.46 -5.24 12.50
CA ALA A 117 0.89 -5.00 11.18
C ALA A 117 -0.23 -5.97 10.83
N GLY A 118 -1.16 -5.51 10.02
CA GLY A 118 -2.19 -6.32 9.40
C GLY A 118 -1.73 -6.98 8.11
N LEU A 119 -2.34 -8.10 7.75
CA LEU A 119 -2.11 -8.82 6.51
C LEU A 119 -3.42 -9.11 5.78
N ILE A 120 -3.40 -8.89 4.46
CA ILE A 120 -4.49 -9.26 3.57
C ILE A 120 -3.92 -10.17 2.48
N VAL A 121 -4.44 -11.39 2.36
CA VAL A 121 -4.04 -12.34 1.32
C VAL A 121 -4.77 -12.02 0.02
N ARG A 122 -4.00 -11.94 -1.06
CA ARG A 122 -4.51 -11.71 -2.42
C ARG A 122 -4.91 -13.02 -3.07
N THR A 123 -5.69 -12.93 -4.14
CA THR A 123 -6.08 -14.11 -4.95
C THR A 123 -4.85 -14.81 -5.54
N ALA A 124 -3.82 -14.06 -5.92
CA ALA A 124 -2.57 -14.60 -6.44
C ALA A 124 -1.81 -15.54 -5.48
N ALA A 125 -2.23 -15.62 -4.22
CA ALA A 125 -1.66 -16.55 -3.23
C ALA A 125 -2.26 -17.96 -3.33
N GLU A 126 -3.26 -18.17 -4.20
CA GLU A 126 -3.80 -19.50 -4.45
C GLU A 126 -2.68 -20.45 -4.90
N GLY A 127 -2.55 -21.59 -4.24
CA GLY A 127 -1.48 -22.56 -4.48
C GLY A 127 -0.09 -22.16 -3.98
N ALA A 128 0.12 -20.94 -3.48
CA ALA A 128 1.41 -20.53 -2.97
C ALA A 128 1.81 -21.31 -1.70
N THR A 129 3.11 -21.58 -1.58
CA THR A 129 3.69 -22.24 -0.41
C THR A 129 3.82 -21.29 0.79
N SER A 130 3.93 -21.86 1.98
CA SER A 130 4.19 -21.08 3.20
C SER A 130 5.47 -20.23 3.08
N ASP A 131 6.52 -20.81 2.48
CA ASP A 131 7.81 -20.14 2.30
C ASP A 131 7.74 -18.95 1.34
N GLU A 132 6.93 -19.05 0.29
CA GLU A 132 6.71 -17.96 -0.64
C GLU A 132 5.95 -16.80 0.01
N LEU A 133 4.92 -17.11 0.80
CA LEU A 133 4.20 -16.13 1.59
C LEU A 133 5.11 -15.45 2.63
N GLN A 134 5.93 -16.24 3.34
CA GLN A 134 6.86 -15.73 4.32
C GLN A 134 7.89 -14.77 3.71
N ARG A 135 8.46 -15.12 2.55
CA ARG A 135 9.39 -14.25 1.81
C ARG A 135 8.74 -12.93 1.40
N ASP A 136 7.48 -12.97 0.94
CA ASP A 136 6.76 -11.75 0.57
C ASP A 136 6.50 -10.86 1.80
N VAL A 137 6.10 -11.43 2.93
CA VAL A 137 5.91 -10.71 4.20
C VAL A 137 7.22 -10.08 4.69
N ILE A 138 8.34 -10.82 4.70
CA ILE A 138 9.66 -10.32 5.11
C ILE A 138 10.07 -9.15 4.24
N ARG A 139 9.95 -9.28 2.92
CA ARG A 139 10.28 -8.21 1.96
C ARG A 139 9.45 -6.95 2.21
N LEU A 140 8.15 -7.09 2.43
CA LEU A 140 7.26 -5.95 2.71
C LEU A 140 7.57 -5.28 4.05
N ARG A 141 7.95 -6.04 5.07
CA ARG A 141 8.40 -5.48 6.35
C ARG A 141 9.68 -4.68 6.20
N GLN A 142 10.68 -5.22 5.53
CA GLN A 142 11.93 -4.50 5.25
C GLN A 142 11.68 -3.21 4.47
N GLN A 143 10.79 -3.25 3.48
CA GLN A 143 10.37 -2.07 2.73
C GLN A 143 9.70 -1.03 3.64
N TRP A 144 8.81 -1.45 4.53
CA TRP A 144 8.17 -0.55 5.50
C TRP A 144 9.18 0.08 6.46
N GLU A 145 10.14 -0.68 6.97
CA GLU A 145 11.21 -0.20 7.83
C GLU A 145 12.04 0.89 7.14
N GLN A 146 12.41 0.69 5.88
CA GLN A 146 13.11 1.70 5.08
C GLN A 146 12.29 2.97 4.90
N ILE A 147 11.00 2.85 4.56
CA ILE A 147 10.07 3.98 4.42
C ILE A 147 9.95 4.74 5.74
N SER A 148 9.77 4.03 6.85
CA SER A 148 9.62 4.61 8.18
C SER A 148 10.90 5.34 8.62
N ALA A 149 12.07 4.74 8.39
CA ALA A 149 13.36 5.36 8.68
C ALA A 149 13.58 6.64 7.84
N LEU A 150 13.18 6.60 6.56
CA LEU A 150 13.22 7.77 5.68
C LEU A 150 12.25 8.85 6.14
N ALA A 151 11.02 8.49 6.54
CA ALA A 151 10.01 9.43 7.05
C ALA A 151 10.50 10.19 8.28
N ASN A 152 11.16 9.51 9.20
CA ASN A 152 11.69 10.11 10.43
C ASN A 152 12.81 11.13 10.15
N ARG A 153 13.62 10.90 9.13
CA ARG A 153 14.75 11.77 8.74
C ARG A 153 14.36 12.88 7.76
N SER A 154 13.25 12.73 7.05
CA SER A 154 12.88 13.62 5.96
C SER A 154 12.11 14.85 6.43
N LYS A 155 12.26 15.96 5.69
CA LYS A 155 11.38 17.12 5.83
C LYS A 155 9.98 16.82 5.27
N ALA A 156 8.96 17.56 5.73
CA ALA A 156 7.61 17.46 5.18
C ALA A 156 7.59 17.78 3.68
N GLY A 157 6.78 17.05 2.92
CA GLY A 157 6.64 17.21 1.46
C GLY A 157 7.59 16.34 0.64
N ARG A 158 8.49 15.57 1.28
CA ARG A 158 9.37 14.65 0.57
C ARG A 158 8.62 13.39 0.13
N LEU A 159 8.94 12.91 -1.08
CA LEU A 159 8.54 11.59 -1.55
C LEU A 159 9.31 10.52 -0.74
N LEU A 160 8.58 9.61 -0.10
CA LEU A 160 9.15 8.55 0.73
C LEU A 160 9.23 7.23 -0.02
N TYR A 161 8.25 6.97 -0.88
CA TYR A 161 8.15 5.76 -1.69
C TYR A 161 7.23 6.02 -2.88
N GLN A 162 7.57 5.43 -4.00
CA GLN A 162 6.74 5.40 -5.20
C GLN A 162 6.63 3.96 -5.68
N GLU A 163 5.42 3.53 -6.01
CA GLU A 163 5.23 2.22 -6.64
C GLU A 163 5.95 2.14 -7.98
N PRO A 164 6.52 0.98 -8.31
CA PRO A 164 7.17 0.77 -9.60
C PRO A 164 6.22 1.04 -10.78
N PRO A 165 6.74 1.31 -11.96
CA PRO A 165 5.98 1.41 -13.19
C PRO A 165 5.08 0.19 -13.43
N LEU A 166 4.04 0.37 -14.24
CA LEU A 166 3.04 -0.69 -14.49
C LEU A 166 3.68 -1.99 -14.99
N ALA A 167 4.68 -1.90 -15.85
CA ALA A 167 5.36 -3.07 -16.40
C ALA A 167 6.02 -3.90 -15.30
N LEU A 168 6.80 -3.27 -14.39
CA LEU A 168 7.42 -3.97 -13.26
C LEU A 168 6.40 -4.54 -12.28
N ARG A 169 5.25 -3.86 -12.10
CA ARG A 169 4.16 -4.40 -11.29
C ARG A 169 3.56 -5.64 -11.92
N LEU A 170 3.32 -5.64 -13.23
CA LEU A 170 2.82 -6.80 -13.97
C LEU A 170 3.80 -7.98 -13.87
N LEU A 171 5.10 -7.73 -14.05
CA LEU A 171 6.12 -8.76 -13.87
C LEU A 171 6.07 -9.35 -12.47
N ARG A 172 6.00 -8.53 -11.44
CA ARG A 172 5.89 -8.99 -10.05
C ARG A 172 4.64 -9.85 -9.79
N GLU A 173 3.52 -9.52 -10.44
CA GLU A 173 2.24 -10.17 -10.19
C GLU A 173 2.03 -11.42 -11.05
N GLU A 174 2.45 -11.38 -12.31
CA GLU A 174 2.13 -12.40 -13.31
C GLU A 174 3.32 -13.31 -13.65
N PHE A 175 4.57 -12.86 -13.48
CA PHE A 175 5.73 -13.65 -13.88
C PHE A 175 5.91 -14.85 -12.97
N THR A 176 5.75 -16.06 -13.55
CA THR A 176 5.89 -17.37 -12.89
C THR A 176 7.05 -18.16 -13.48
N LYS A 177 7.35 -19.31 -12.89
CA LYS A 177 8.38 -20.24 -13.40
C LYS A 177 8.05 -20.84 -14.78
N GLU A 178 6.82 -20.68 -15.25
CA GLU A 178 6.36 -21.15 -16.57
C GLU A 178 6.83 -20.24 -17.70
N TYR A 179 7.17 -18.99 -17.41
CA TYR A 179 7.72 -18.08 -18.40
C TYR A 179 9.21 -18.33 -18.63
N ARG A 180 9.63 -18.36 -19.89
CA ARG A 180 11.06 -18.54 -20.27
C ARG A 180 11.88 -17.29 -20.06
N GLY A 181 11.28 -16.11 -20.09
CA GLY A 181 11.95 -14.82 -19.95
C GLY A 181 11.02 -13.67 -20.23
N VAL A 182 11.56 -12.46 -20.13
CA VAL A 182 10.88 -11.21 -20.41
C VAL A 182 11.71 -10.44 -21.41
N ALA A 183 11.08 -9.87 -22.42
CA ALA A 183 11.69 -8.94 -23.36
C ALA A 183 11.14 -7.54 -23.09
N ILE A 184 12.01 -6.57 -22.88
CA ILE A 184 11.68 -5.17 -22.63
C ILE A 184 12.40 -4.35 -23.68
N ASP A 185 11.66 -3.53 -24.42
CA ASP A 185 12.16 -2.65 -25.49
C ASP A 185 12.62 -1.27 -24.98
N ASP A 186 12.34 -0.96 -23.73
CA ASP A 186 12.77 0.27 -23.06
C ASP A 186 14.04 0.00 -22.25
N PRO A 187 15.20 0.60 -22.63
CA PRO A 187 16.48 0.36 -21.93
C PRO A 187 16.49 0.87 -20.48
N GLU A 188 15.76 1.95 -20.18
CA GLU A 188 15.71 2.48 -18.79
C GLU A 188 14.91 1.53 -17.90
N LEU A 189 13.78 1.03 -18.40
CA LEU A 189 12.96 0.08 -17.68
C LEU A 189 13.65 -1.29 -17.53
N PHE A 190 14.47 -1.69 -18.51
CA PHE A 190 15.25 -2.93 -18.42
C PHE A 190 16.34 -2.86 -17.36
N ALA A 191 16.88 -1.67 -17.07
CA ALA A 191 17.91 -1.47 -16.06
C ALA A 191 17.39 -1.36 -14.62
N GLU A 192 16.08 -1.19 -14.40
CA GLU A 192 15.40 -1.14 -13.10
C GLU A 192 15.19 -2.54 -12.50
#